data_58cd4ef421ce45bd352380888a6938ed
#
_entry.id   58cd4ef421ce45bd352380888a6938ed
#
_cell.length_a   1.000
_cell.length_b   1.000
_cell.length_c   1.000
_cell.angle_alpha   90.00
_cell.angle_beta   90.00
_cell.angle_gamma   90.00
#
_symmetry.space_group_name_H-M   'P 1'
#
loop_
_entity.id
_entity.type
_entity.pdbx_description
1 polymer ?
#
loop_
_entity_poly.entity_id
_entity_poly.type
_entity_poly.pdbx_seq_one_letter_code
_entity_poly.pdbx_strand_id
1 'polypeptide(L)'
;QISYTTVGACPDTSSIDIVVTNQADATISPVSSLCFSGSPITLSAATPGGTWSGIGITDPTNGVFDPVVAGVGTYTISYTITGNCGNTATTSIDVTNTLDATINSVGPFCANESPVTLSAASPGGVWSGTGITDPTNGTFDPSVAGTGSFTITYTISGSCGSSSTTVIDITGALDASIN
;
A
#
# COMPACT_ATOMS: atom_id res chain seq x y z
N GLN A 1 -32.61 -26.89 28.73
CA GLN A 1 -32.70 -27.53 30.02
C GLN A 1 -32.76 -29.04 29.87
N ILE A 2 -31.94 -29.77 30.66
CA ILE A 2 -32.04 -31.23 30.81
C ILE A 2 -32.50 -31.52 32.22
N SER A 3 -33.56 -32.33 32.39
CA SER A 3 -34.09 -32.70 33.67
C SER A 3 -34.05 -34.21 33.87
N TYR A 4 -33.76 -34.63 35.09
CA TYR A 4 -33.79 -36.02 35.54
C TYR A 4 -34.81 -36.13 36.68
N THR A 5 -35.78 -37.00 36.52
CA THR A 5 -36.83 -37.25 37.51
C THR A 5 -36.77 -38.70 37.96
N THR A 6 -36.68 -38.92 39.27
CA THR A 6 -36.81 -40.25 39.84
C THR A 6 -38.27 -40.68 39.93
N VAL A 7 -38.55 -41.94 39.71
CA VAL A 7 -39.89 -42.51 39.85
C VAL A 7 -39.95 -43.40 41.11
N GLY A 8 -41.02 -43.29 41.87
CA GLY A 8 -41.22 -44.07 43.10
C GLY A 8 -42.17 -43.39 44.06
N ALA A 9 -42.24 -43.86 45.31
CA ALA A 9 -43.11 -43.31 46.35
C ALA A 9 -42.75 -41.87 46.78
N CYS A 10 -41.50 -41.48 46.53
CA CYS A 10 -40.96 -40.12 46.78
C CYS A 10 -40.20 -39.67 45.56
N PRO A 11 -40.89 -39.20 44.49
CA PRO A 11 -40.22 -38.69 43.28
C PRO A 11 -39.49 -37.39 43.56
N ASP A 12 -38.31 -37.23 42.96
CA ASP A 12 -37.50 -35.99 42.97
C ASP A 12 -37.07 -35.63 41.55
N THR A 13 -36.94 -34.35 41.28
CA THR A 13 -36.57 -33.81 39.97
C THR A 13 -35.39 -32.83 40.13
N SER A 14 -34.33 -33.11 39.43
CA SER A 14 -33.19 -32.19 39.28
C SER A 14 -33.06 -31.78 37.85
N SER A 15 -32.70 -30.51 37.61
CA SER A 15 -32.48 -30.00 36.27
C SER A 15 -31.20 -29.20 36.17
N ILE A 16 -30.60 -29.24 34.99
CA ILE A 16 -29.45 -28.42 34.61
C ILE A 16 -29.75 -27.71 33.30
N ASP A 17 -29.40 -26.44 33.25
CA ASP A 17 -29.45 -25.65 32.00
C ASP A 17 -28.13 -25.82 31.25
N ILE A 18 -28.19 -26.28 30.03
CA ILE A 18 -27.09 -26.30 29.10
C ILE A 18 -27.32 -25.15 28.12
N VAL A 19 -26.34 -24.21 28.09
CA VAL A 19 -26.29 -23.12 27.12
C VAL A 19 -25.35 -23.53 26.00
N VAL A 20 -25.83 -23.59 24.78
CA VAL A 20 -25.04 -23.77 23.57
C VAL A 20 -24.85 -22.40 22.95
N THR A 21 -23.60 -21.98 22.84
CA THR A 21 -23.23 -20.70 22.21
C THR A 21 -22.55 -20.97 20.88
N ASN A 22 -22.71 -20.04 19.93
CA ASN A 22 -22.02 -20.11 18.65
C ASN A 22 -20.52 -19.86 18.84
N GLN A 23 -19.71 -20.43 17.96
CA GLN A 23 -18.30 -20.11 17.88
C GLN A 23 -18.13 -18.63 17.48
N ALA A 24 -17.16 -17.95 18.07
CA ALA A 24 -16.83 -16.57 17.70
C ALA A 24 -16.33 -16.51 16.24
N ASP A 25 -16.67 -15.45 15.54
CA ASP A 25 -16.19 -15.21 14.18
C ASP A 25 -14.93 -14.34 14.21
N ALA A 26 -13.77 -14.96 14.01
CA ALA A 26 -12.48 -14.28 14.00
C ALA A 26 -12.10 -13.72 12.63
N THR A 27 -13.00 -13.76 11.63
CA THR A 27 -12.71 -13.28 10.26
C THR A 27 -12.11 -11.89 10.28
N ILE A 28 -10.93 -11.74 9.65
CA ILE A 28 -10.19 -10.49 9.54
C ILE A 28 -10.62 -9.78 8.26
N SER A 29 -10.87 -8.47 8.34
CA SER A 29 -11.15 -7.65 7.17
C SER A 29 -9.92 -7.58 6.27
N PRO A 30 -10.09 -7.69 4.93
CA PRO A 30 -8.95 -7.66 4.01
C PRO A 30 -8.24 -6.31 4.05
N VAL A 31 -6.92 -6.35 3.92
CA VAL A 31 -6.03 -5.18 3.88
C VAL A 31 -5.34 -5.13 2.52
N SER A 32 -5.35 -3.97 1.88
CA SER A 32 -4.58 -3.73 0.65
C SER A 32 -3.08 -3.69 0.96
N SER A 33 -2.23 -3.87 -0.07
CA SER A 33 -0.78 -3.68 0.08
C SER A 33 -0.45 -2.30 0.67
N LEU A 34 0.47 -2.26 1.59
CA LEU A 34 0.93 -1.05 2.28
C LEU A 34 2.31 -0.63 1.77
N CYS A 35 2.58 0.68 1.86
CA CYS A 35 3.92 1.20 1.58
C CYS A 35 4.76 1.16 2.85
N PHE A 36 6.03 0.80 2.71
CA PHE A 36 6.98 0.79 3.82
C PHE A 36 7.05 2.13 4.58
N SER A 37 6.90 3.26 3.87
CA SER A 37 6.87 4.59 4.48
C SER A 37 5.46 5.04 4.91
N GLY A 38 4.45 4.14 4.85
CA GLY A 38 3.07 4.43 5.21
C GLY A 38 2.89 4.59 6.72
N SER A 39 1.81 5.29 7.11
CA SER A 39 1.41 5.39 8.51
C SER A 39 0.86 4.05 9.02
N PRO A 40 0.98 3.78 10.34
CA PRO A 40 0.35 2.64 10.97
C PRO A 40 -1.17 2.59 10.70
N ILE A 41 -1.70 1.40 10.52
CA ILE A 41 -3.12 1.15 10.31
C ILE A 41 -3.71 0.34 11.45
N THR A 42 -5.03 0.47 11.67
CA THR A 42 -5.76 -0.39 12.61
C THR A 42 -6.48 -1.49 11.86
N LEU A 43 -6.18 -2.73 12.20
CA LEU A 43 -6.83 -3.92 11.67
C LEU A 43 -8.19 -4.11 12.31
N SER A 44 -9.11 -4.79 11.61
CA SER A 44 -10.44 -5.11 12.14
C SER A 44 -10.80 -6.56 11.90
N ALA A 45 -11.59 -7.11 12.82
CA ALA A 45 -12.14 -8.45 12.73
C ALA A 45 -13.64 -8.44 13.04
N ALA A 46 -14.35 -9.50 12.60
CA ALA A 46 -15.81 -9.60 12.71
C ALA A 46 -16.30 -9.54 14.17
N THR A 47 -15.65 -10.26 15.08
CA THR A 47 -15.94 -10.21 16.52
C THR A 47 -14.80 -9.52 17.26
N PRO A 48 -15.06 -8.45 18.05
CA PRO A 48 -14.03 -7.76 18.81
C PRO A 48 -13.60 -8.52 20.06
N GLY A 49 -12.54 -8.08 20.74
CA GLY A 49 -12.07 -8.60 22.03
C GLY A 49 -11.04 -9.73 21.94
N GLY A 50 -10.57 -10.07 20.73
CA GLY A 50 -9.43 -10.98 20.55
C GLY A 50 -8.09 -10.25 20.62
N THR A 51 -7.02 -11.02 20.40
CA THR A 51 -5.64 -10.54 20.44
C THR A 51 -4.98 -10.71 19.07
N TRP A 52 -4.33 -9.68 18.60
CA TRP A 52 -3.56 -9.64 17.36
C TRP A 52 -2.12 -10.07 17.61
N SER A 53 -1.53 -10.78 16.65
CA SER A 53 -0.13 -11.18 16.70
C SER A 53 0.45 -11.30 15.28
N GLY A 54 1.75 -11.09 15.18
CA GLY A 54 2.51 -11.13 13.93
C GLY A 54 3.55 -10.03 13.89
N ILE A 55 4.50 -10.14 12.96
CA ILE A 55 5.50 -9.09 12.72
C ILE A 55 4.79 -7.82 12.23
N GLY A 56 5.16 -6.67 12.78
CA GLY A 56 4.54 -5.38 12.47
C GLY A 56 3.36 -5.03 13.39
N ILE A 57 2.85 -5.94 14.21
CA ILE A 57 1.84 -5.60 15.24
C ILE A 57 2.53 -4.87 16.39
N THR A 58 2.16 -3.60 16.60
CA THR A 58 2.68 -2.73 17.67
C THR A 58 1.72 -2.59 18.84
N ASP A 59 0.41 -2.79 18.60
CA ASP A 59 -0.61 -2.86 19.65
C ASP A 59 -1.47 -4.12 19.44
N PRO A 60 -1.20 -5.21 20.18
CA PRO A 60 -1.95 -6.45 20.09
C PRO A 60 -3.42 -6.36 20.47
N THR A 61 -3.79 -5.39 21.32
CA THR A 61 -5.16 -5.21 21.79
C THR A 61 -6.02 -4.48 20.77
N ASN A 62 -5.49 -3.40 20.22
CA ASN A 62 -6.20 -2.57 19.24
C ASN A 62 -5.92 -2.95 17.79
N GLY A 63 -5.00 -3.88 17.54
CA GLY A 63 -4.67 -4.36 16.20
C GLY A 63 -3.92 -3.35 15.35
N VAL A 64 -3.01 -2.57 15.95
CA VAL A 64 -2.21 -1.62 15.19
C VAL A 64 -1.07 -2.34 14.50
N PHE A 65 -1.05 -2.25 13.18
CA PHE A 65 0.04 -2.73 12.32
C PHE A 65 0.83 -1.55 11.78
N ASP A 66 2.15 -1.58 11.98
CA ASP A 66 3.08 -0.55 11.49
C ASP A 66 3.96 -1.13 10.37
N PRO A 67 3.80 -0.65 9.12
CA PRO A 67 4.60 -1.13 8.00
C PRO A 67 6.09 -0.80 8.13
N VAL A 68 6.46 0.27 8.86
CA VAL A 68 7.87 0.62 9.11
C VAL A 68 8.52 -0.40 10.04
N VAL A 69 7.80 -0.84 11.08
CA VAL A 69 8.27 -1.88 12.01
C VAL A 69 8.33 -3.25 11.34
N ALA A 70 7.35 -3.57 10.48
CA ALA A 70 7.33 -4.82 9.73
C ALA A 70 8.50 -4.93 8.76
N GLY A 71 8.82 -3.85 8.05
CA GLY A 71 9.75 -3.88 6.92
C GLY A 71 9.06 -4.27 5.61
N VAL A 72 9.85 -4.32 4.52
CA VAL A 72 9.36 -4.79 3.21
C VAL A 72 9.25 -6.32 3.21
N GLY A 73 8.11 -6.84 2.80
CA GLY A 73 7.83 -8.27 2.75
C GLY A 73 6.36 -8.62 2.88
N THR A 74 6.05 -9.92 2.92
CA THR A 74 4.70 -10.45 3.17
C THR A 74 4.66 -11.05 4.57
N TYR A 75 3.70 -10.60 5.38
CA TYR A 75 3.58 -10.98 6.78
C TYR A 75 2.25 -11.63 7.07
N THR A 76 2.29 -12.77 7.77
CA THR A 76 1.08 -13.42 8.28
C THR A 76 0.73 -12.81 9.64
N ILE A 77 -0.49 -12.28 9.72
CA ILE A 77 -1.07 -11.73 10.93
C ILE A 77 -2.17 -12.66 11.42
N SER A 78 -2.18 -12.94 12.72
CA SER A 78 -3.19 -13.78 13.36
C SER A 78 -4.04 -12.94 14.31
N TYR A 79 -5.33 -13.26 14.35
CA TYR A 79 -6.28 -12.76 15.33
C TYR A 79 -6.90 -13.91 16.09
N THR A 80 -6.78 -13.92 17.42
CA THR A 80 -7.24 -15.01 18.28
C THR A 80 -8.24 -14.52 19.31
N ILE A 81 -9.42 -15.11 19.29
CA ILE A 81 -10.45 -14.95 20.32
C ILE A 81 -10.35 -16.17 21.25
N THR A 82 -10.11 -15.93 22.53
CA THR A 82 -9.98 -16.99 23.56
C THR A 82 -11.33 -17.32 24.19
N GLY A 83 -11.43 -18.49 24.86
CA GLY A 83 -12.61 -18.96 25.57
C GLY A 83 -13.18 -20.25 24.97
N ASN A 84 -14.29 -20.76 25.57
CA ASN A 84 -14.86 -22.06 25.21
C ASN A 84 -15.39 -22.13 23.75
N CYS A 85 -15.73 -20.99 23.17
CA CYS A 85 -16.19 -20.86 21.78
C CYS A 85 -15.28 -19.91 21.00
N GLY A 86 -13.99 -19.84 21.39
CA GLY A 86 -12.99 -19.02 20.73
C GLY A 86 -12.67 -19.49 19.32
N ASN A 87 -11.99 -18.63 18.56
CA ASN A 87 -11.60 -18.90 17.19
C ASN A 87 -10.30 -18.15 16.85
N THR A 88 -9.60 -18.61 15.82
CA THR A 88 -8.41 -17.94 15.29
C THR A 88 -8.52 -17.85 13.77
N ALA A 89 -8.21 -16.67 13.23
CA ALA A 89 -8.06 -16.45 11.79
C ALA A 89 -6.71 -15.83 11.49
N THR A 90 -6.27 -15.97 10.25
CA THR A 90 -5.04 -15.37 9.74
C THR A 90 -5.29 -14.63 8.44
N THR A 91 -4.50 -13.61 8.18
CA THR A 91 -4.44 -12.87 6.92
C THR A 91 -3.01 -12.56 6.54
N SER A 92 -2.76 -12.29 5.26
CA SER A 92 -1.47 -11.80 4.78
C SER A 92 -1.53 -10.31 4.57
N ILE A 93 -0.48 -9.59 4.96
CA ILE A 93 -0.28 -8.17 4.65
C ILE A 93 1.02 -8.03 3.88
N ASP A 94 0.94 -7.42 2.69
CA ASP A 94 2.10 -7.12 1.86
C ASP A 94 2.58 -5.70 2.13
N VAL A 95 3.85 -5.54 2.47
CA VAL A 95 4.53 -4.24 2.59
C VAL A 95 5.52 -4.11 1.45
N THR A 96 5.36 -3.09 0.62
CA THR A 96 6.21 -2.84 -0.56
C THR A 96 7.02 -1.56 -0.40
N ASN A 97 8.15 -1.47 -1.14
CA ASN A 97 8.93 -0.23 -1.15
C ASN A 97 8.11 0.95 -1.68
N THR A 98 8.35 2.12 -1.11
CA THR A 98 7.94 3.38 -1.72
C THR A 98 8.79 3.62 -2.97
N LEU A 99 8.14 3.93 -4.08
CA LEU A 99 8.81 4.25 -5.33
C LEU A 99 9.18 5.74 -5.35
N ASP A 100 10.38 6.04 -5.84
CA ASP A 100 10.92 7.40 -5.91
C ASP A 100 10.85 7.91 -7.35
N ALA A 101 9.98 8.89 -7.61
CA ALA A 101 9.81 9.51 -8.91
C ALA A 101 10.81 10.65 -9.20
N THR A 102 11.80 10.89 -8.33
CA THR A 102 12.78 11.96 -8.54
C THR A 102 13.40 11.87 -9.94
N ILE A 103 13.23 12.95 -10.70
CA ILE A 103 13.77 13.08 -12.05
C ILE A 103 15.24 13.45 -11.95
N ASN A 104 16.11 12.72 -12.65
CA ASN A 104 17.53 13.05 -12.74
C ASN A 104 17.68 14.37 -13.51
N SER A 105 18.62 15.20 -13.05
CA SER A 105 18.90 16.50 -13.65
C SER A 105 19.19 16.37 -15.15
N VAL A 106 18.57 17.23 -15.96
CA VAL A 106 18.68 17.21 -17.41
C VAL A 106 18.55 18.63 -17.99
N GLY A 107 19.27 18.89 -19.07
CA GLY A 107 19.31 20.19 -19.75
C GLY A 107 20.27 21.19 -19.10
N PRO A 108 20.26 22.46 -19.54
CA PRO A 108 19.43 23.02 -20.63
C PRO A 108 19.77 22.45 -22.02
N PHE A 109 18.87 22.62 -23.00
CA PHE A 109 19.05 22.16 -24.37
C PHE A 109 18.98 23.30 -25.37
N CYS A 110 19.53 23.06 -26.60
CA CYS A 110 19.24 23.88 -27.75
C CYS A 110 18.07 23.29 -28.55
N ALA A 111 17.24 24.14 -29.16
CA ALA A 111 16.05 23.71 -29.91
C ALA A 111 16.33 22.80 -31.11
N ASN A 112 17.57 22.74 -31.58
CA ASN A 112 18.02 21.87 -32.68
C ASN A 112 18.76 20.61 -32.23
N GLU A 113 18.78 20.29 -30.93
CA GLU A 113 19.40 19.07 -30.45
C GLU A 113 18.54 17.85 -30.76
N SER A 114 19.21 16.69 -30.85
CA SER A 114 18.52 15.42 -31.04
C SER A 114 17.70 15.02 -29.80
N PRO A 115 16.63 14.25 -29.97
CA PRO A 115 15.85 13.72 -28.85
C PRO A 115 16.72 12.99 -27.82
N VAL A 116 16.39 13.20 -26.55
CA VAL A 116 17.09 12.61 -25.39
C VAL A 116 16.13 11.73 -24.58
N THR A 117 16.69 10.73 -23.91
CA THR A 117 15.91 9.90 -22.98
C THR A 117 16.08 10.44 -21.56
N LEU A 118 14.98 10.85 -20.94
CA LEU A 118 14.95 11.25 -19.55
C LEU A 118 15.02 10.02 -18.63
N SER A 119 15.49 10.23 -17.41
CA SER A 119 15.57 9.17 -16.41
C SER A 119 15.10 9.65 -15.03
N ALA A 120 14.60 8.71 -14.24
CA ALA A 120 14.17 8.94 -12.86
C ALA A 120 14.77 7.87 -11.93
N ALA A 121 14.68 8.12 -10.62
CA ALA A 121 15.27 7.24 -9.59
C ALA A 121 14.67 5.83 -9.60
N SER A 122 13.33 5.72 -9.74
CA SER A 122 12.64 4.42 -9.91
C SER A 122 12.02 4.33 -11.30
N PRO A 123 12.13 3.19 -11.99
CA PRO A 123 11.52 2.96 -13.29
C PRO A 123 10.02 2.64 -13.20
N GLY A 124 9.34 2.55 -14.35
CA GLY A 124 7.97 2.07 -14.48
C GLY A 124 6.89 3.15 -14.39
N GLY A 125 7.26 4.43 -14.33
CA GLY A 125 6.31 5.53 -14.40
C GLY A 125 6.07 6.02 -15.84
N VAL A 126 5.24 7.04 -15.94
CA VAL A 126 4.82 7.67 -17.20
C VAL A 126 5.27 9.12 -17.21
N TRP A 127 5.89 9.54 -18.30
CA TRP A 127 6.33 10.89 -18.55
C TRP A 127 5.23 11.72 -19.23
N SER A 128 5.15 12.98 -18.89
CA SER A 128 4.22 13.92 -19.53
C SER A 128 4.79 15.34 -19.52
N GLY A 129 4.35 16.14 -20.48
CA GLY A 129 4.79 17.52 -20.67
C GLY A 129 5.07 17.80 -22.15
N THR A 130 5.16 19.10 -22.48
CA THR A 130 5.49 19.54 -23.86
C THR A 130 6.88 19.05 -24.23
N GLY A 131 7.01 18.45 -25.42
CA GLY A 131 8.27 17.87 -25.91
C GLY A 131 8.44 16.38 -25.59
N ILE A 132 7.59 15.78 -24.76
CA ILE A 132 7.58 14.32 -24.56
C ILE A 132 6.94 13.66 -25.78
N THR A 133 7.72 12.87 -26.52
CA THR A 133 7.30 12.13 -27.72
C THR A 133 7.07 10.65 -27.46
N ASP A 134 7.68 10.09 -26.41
CA ASP A 134 7.42 8.74 -25.90
C ASP A 134 7.25 8.78 -24.38
N PRO A 135 5.99 8.77 -23.91
CA PRO A 135 5.69 8.81 -22.47
C PRO A 135 6.21 7.60 -21.67
N THR A 136 6.37 6.43 -22.31
CA THR A 136 6.79 5.21 -21.63
C THR A 136 8.31 5.18 -21.45
N ASN A 137 9.04 5.53 -22.48
CA ASN A 137 10.51 5.52 -22.45
C ASN A 137 11.12 6.87 -22.04
N GLY A 138 10.29 7.93 -21.91
CA GLY A 138 10.77 9.25 -21.49
C GLY A 138 11.54 9.98 -22.58
N THR A 139 11.20 9.76 -23.84
CA THR A 139 11.86 10.48 -24.94
C THR A 139 11.36 11.92 -24.98
N PHE A 140 12.28 12.85 -24.77
CA PHE A 140 12.04 14.30 -24.89
C PHE A 140 12.73 14.83 -26.16
N ASP A 141 11.98 15.55 -26.99
CA ASP A 141 12.47 16.15 -28.22
C ASP A 141 12.44 17.68 -28.10
N PRO A 142 13.64 18.33 -27.97
CA PRO A 142 13.73 19.78 -27.89
C PRO A 142 13.14 20.51 -29.11
N SER A 143 13.21 19.89 -30.30
CA SER A 143 12.67 20.48 -31.51
C SER A 143 11.14 20.53 -31.55
N VAL A 144 10.50 19.55 -30.90
CA VAL A 144 9.04 19.49 -30.76
C VAL A 144 8.57 20.45 -29.65
N ALA A 145 9.33 20.59 -28.58
CA ALA A 145 8.99 21.51 -27.50
C ALA A 145 9.11 22.98 -27.94
N GLY A 146 10.13 23.30 -28.73
CA GLY A 146 10.47 24.69 -29.12
C GLY A 146 11.26 25.42 -28.02
N THR A 147 11.50 26.73 -28.22
CA THR A 147 12.21 27.55 -27.23
C THR A 147 11.30 27.96 -26.07
N GLY A 148 11.84 27.93 -24.84
CA GLY A 148 11.08 28.29 -23.63
C GLY A 148 11.44 27.40 -22.44
N SER A 149 10.67 27.54 -21.36
CA SER A 149 10.76 26.73 -20.15
C SER A 149 9.55 25.80 -20.06
N PHE A 150 9.78 24.50 -19.98
CA PHE A 150 8.72 23.49 -20.02
C PHE A 150 8.76 22.62 -18.76
N THR A 151 7.60 22.47 -18.12
CA THR A 151 7.45 21.56 -16.98
C THR A 151 7.22 20.14 -17.49
N ILE A 152 8.10 19.22 -17.07
CA ILE A 152 7.99 17.80 -17.33
C ILE A 152 7.62 17.10 -16.03
N THR A 153 6.66 16.19 -16.10
CA THR A 153 6.17 15.39 -14.96
C THR A 153 6.47 13.93 -15.21
N TYR A 154 6.95 13.25 -14.18
CA TYR A 154 7.05 11.80 -14.14
C TYR A 154 6.19 11.25 -13.02
N THR A 155 5.30 10.32 -13.33
CA THR A 155 4.33 9.74 -12.38
C THR A 155 4.43 8.23 -12.35
N ILE A 156 4.67 7.66 -11.17
CA ILE A 156 4.62 6.24 -10.90
C ILE A 156 3.28 5.97 -10.21
N SER A 157 2.43 5.15 -10.83
CA SER A 157 1.10 4.80 -10.34
C SER A 157 1.17 3.64 -9.33
N GLY A 158 0.10 3.47 -8.52
CA GLY A 158 -0.06 2.39 -7.54
C GLY A 158 -0.05 2.88 -6.10
N SER A 159 -0.26 1.96 -5.16
CA SER A 159 -0.38 2.27 -3.72
C SER A 159 0.86 2.94 -3.15
N CYS A 160 2.05 2.63 -3.69
CA CYS A 160 3.35 3.17 -3.27
C CYS A 160 4.00 4.02 -4.38
N GLY A 161 3.19 4.53 -5.30
CA GLY A 161 3.64 5.40 -6.36
C GLY A 161 3.95 6.81 -5.87
N SER A 162 4.64 7.56 -6.70
CA SER A 162 4.95 8.97 -6.45
C SER A 162 4.97 9.76 -7.76
N SER A 163 5.03 11.07 -7.65
CA SER A 163 5.14 11.96 -8.80
C SER A 163 6.16 13.06 -8.53
N SER A 164 6.90 13.43 -9.55
CA SER A 164 7.89 14.52 -9.49
C SER A 164 7.82 15.36 -10.76
N THR A 165 8.24 16.59 -10.64
CA THR A 165 8.30 17.54 -11.76
C THR A 165 9.69 18.17 -11.86
N THR A 166 10.09 18.49 -13.09
CA THR A 166 11.29 19.29 -13.37
C THR A 166 10.97 20.31 -14.44
N VAL A 167 11.77 21.36 -14.52
CA VAL A 167 11.70 22.34 -15.60
C VAL A 167 12.88 22.13 -16.53
N ILE A 168 12.62 22.05 -17.82
CA ILE A 168 13.63 21.98 -18.87
C ILE A 168 13.59 23.30 -19.64
N ASP A 169 14.74 23.99 -19.69
CA ASP A 169 14.92 25.22 -20.44
C ASP A 169 15.50 24.91 -21.82
N ILE A 170 14.86 25.46 -22.86
CA ILE A 170 15.32 25.31 -24.24
C ILE A 170 15.63 26.69 -24.82
N THR A 171 16.85 26.87 -25.26
CA THR A 171 17.34 28.09 -25.91
C THR A 171 17.34 27.94 -27.42
N GLY A 172 17.21 29.07 -28.13
CA GLY A 172 17.39 29.09 -29.59
C GLY A 172 18.81 28.66 -29.99
N ALA A 173 18.94 28.05 -31.16
CA ALA A 173 20.24 27.82 -31.74
C ALA A 173 20.98 29.14 -31.96
N LEU A 174 22.24 29.21 -31.57
CA LEU A 174 23.05 30.38 -31.90
C LEU A 174 23.32 30.41 -33.42
N ASP A 175 23.02 31.52 -34.05
CA ASP A 175 23.36 31.73 -35.47
C ASP A 175 24.86 32.08 -35.55
N ALA A 176 25.63 31.17 -36.14
CA ALA A 176 27.06 31.35 -36.41
C ALA A 176 27.30 31.89 -37.82
N SER A 177 26.38 32.68 -38.41
CA SER A 177 26.59 33.29 -39.73
C SER A 177 27.78 34.23 -39.68
N ILE A 178 28.83 33.96 -40.50
CA ILE A 178 29.97 34.84 -40.75
C ILE A 178 29.56 35.77 -41.89
N ASN A 179 29.44 37.07 -41.58
CA ASN A 179 29.30 38.12 -42.61
C ASN A 179 30.60 38.42 -43.27
#